data_53dc0049be0de1341e67a0b038bcf546
#
_entry.id   53dc0049be0de1341e67a0b038bcf546
#
_cell.length_a   1.000
_cell.length_b   1.000
_cell.length_c   1.000
_cell.angle_alpha   90.00
_cell.angle_beta   90.00
_cell.angle_gamma   90.00
#
_symmetry.space_group_name_H-M   'P 1'
#
loop_
_entity.id
_entity.type
_entity.pdbx_description
1 polymer ?
#
loop_
_entity_poly.entity_id
_entity_poly.type
_entity_poly.pdbx_seq_one_letter_code
_entity_poly.pdbx_strand_id
1 'polypeptide(L)'
;WSAEGSRATKLMRLERTLFSRWMQWITSSWSDATAQSEYCQVLDEVDAELAANGGGAYFMGEEFTLVDIAFAPFLERMAASILYYKGVNIEGNGGRWPNVDRWFAAISQRKSYAGIKSDYYTTAHDLPPQLGGCAENGDNAEARDAIDGVDGVNWRLPLGPLDENSLEPWWGVDDPRAARVEAALRVIGNRENVVRFAARGC
;
A
#
# COMPACT_ATOMS: atom_id res chain seq x y z
N TRP A 1 9.07 6.21 -31.31
CA TRP A 1 8.28 5.90 -30.10
C TRP A 1 6.82 6.00 -30.48
N SER A 2 6.03 4.98 -30.16
CA SER A 2 4.57 5.03 -30.35
C SER A 2 3.96 6.04 -29.36
N ALA A 3 2.75 6.53 -29.65
CA ALA A 3 2.02 7.41 -28.72
C ALA A 3 1.81 6.74 -27.35
N GLU A 4 1.55 5.44 -27.34
CA GLU A 4 1.43 4.62 -26.12
C GLU A 4 2.74 4.56 -25.32
N GLY A 5 3.88 4.36 -25.98
CA GLY A 5 5.18 4.38 -25.32
C GLY A 5 5.51 5.74 -24.71
N SER A 6 5.11 6.83 -25.37
CA SER A 6 5.26 8.18 -24.83
C SER A 6 4.36 8.40 -23.61
N ARG A 7 3.11 7.92 -23.63
CA ARG A 7 2.19 7.98 -22.49
C ARG A 7 2.71 7.16 -21.31
N ALA A 8 3.13 5.91 -21.55
CA ALA A 8 3.69 5.08 -20.49
C ALA A 8 4.90 5.74 -19.84
N THR A 9 5.81 6.33 -20.63
CA THR A 9 6.98 7.06 -20.09
C THR A 9 6.57 8.26 -19.24
N LYS A 10 5.55 9.02 -19.63
CA LYS A 10 5.00 10.12 -18.84
C LYS A 10 4.47 9.61 -17.51
N LEU A 11 3.68 8.55 -17.52
CA LEU A 11 3.08 7.95 -16.32
C LEU A 11 4.15 7.41 -15.35
N MET A 12 5.19 6.78 -15.86
CA MET A 12 6.32 6.32 -15.03
C MET A 12 7.09 7.48 -14.36
N ARG A 13 7.18 8.64 -15.01
CA ARG A 13 7.74 9.85 -14.39
C ARG A 13 6.82 10.41 -13.32
N LEU A 14 5.51 10.42 -13.57
CA LEU A 14 4.50 10.86 -12.60
C LEU A 14 4.53 9.98 -11.34
N GLU A 15 4.66 8.67 -11.51
CA GLU A 15 4.84 7.73 -10.39
C GLU A 15 6.06 8.10 -9.53
N ARG A 16 7.22 8.37 -10.14
CA ARG A 16 8.42 8.82 -9.40
C ARG A 16 8.23 10.15 -8.68
N THR A 17 7.47 11.07 -9.29
CA THR A 17 7.14 12.35 -8.65
C THR A 17 6.24 12.14 -7.45
N LEU A 18 5.20 11.32 -7.58
CA LEU A 18 4.29 10.97 -6.49
C LEU A 18 5.05 10.29 -5.34
N PHE A 19 5.92 9.33 -5.64
CA PHE A 19 6.78 8.68 -4.67
C PHE A 19 7.65 9.69 -3.90
N SER A 20 8.27 10.63 -4.61
CA SER A 20 9.11 11.66 -3.98
C SER A 20 8.32 12.57 -3.04
N ARG A 21 7.10 12.98 -3.42
CA ARG A 21 6.22 13.81 -2.57
C ARG A 21 5.70 13.03 -1.36
N TRP A 22 5.36 11.76 -1.55
CA TRP A 22 5.02 10.89 -0.43
C TRP A 22 6.16 10.77 0.57
N MET A 23 7.37 10.44 0.12
CA MET A 23 8.55 10.33 0.97
C MET A 23 8.83 11.61 1.75
N GLN A 24 8.77 12.76 1.07
CA GLN A 24 8.94 14.06 1.70
C GLN A 24 7.92 14.30 2.81
N TRP A 25 6.64 14.00 2.55
CA TRP A 25 5.57 14.25 3.51
C TRP A 25 5.59 13.27 4.68
N ILE A 26 5.80 11.97 4.41
CA ILE A 26 5.73 10.95 5.45
C ILE A 26 6.91 11.00 6.44
N THR A 27 8.07 11.48 6.02
CA THR A 27 9.27 11.55 6.86
C THR A 27 9.52 12.92 7.50
N SER A 28 8.76 13.97 7.13
CA SER A 28 8.96 15.32 7.64
C SER A 28 7.79 15.79 8.49
N SER A 29 8.09 16.37 9.65
CA SER A 29 7.13 17.11 10.47
C SER A 29 7.13 18.62 10.15
N TRP A 30 8.12 19.11 9.41
CA TRP A 30 8.23 20.51 9.02
C TRP A 30 7.33 20.80 7.82
N SER A 31 6.56 21.89 7.90
CA SER A 31 5.69 22.33 6.80
C SER A 31 4.69 21.26 6.34
N ASP A 32 4.06 20.52 7.29
CA ASP A 32 3.16 19.41 6.97
C ASP A 32 2.06 19.83 5.98
N ALA A 33 1.42 21.00 6.17
CA ALA A 33 0.38 21.51 5.27
C ALA A 33 0.90 21.78 3.84
N THR A 34 2.16 22.24 3.69
CA THR A 34 2.76 22.45 2.37
C THR A 34 3.06 21.11 1.71
N ALA A 35 3.67 20.17 2.43
CA ALA A 35 3.97 18.84 1.92
C ALA A 35 2.69 18.08 1.56
N GLN A 36 1.64 18.20 2.35
CA GLN A 36 0.30 17.67 2.05
C GLN A 36 -0.24 18.26 0.75
N SER A 37 -0.19 19.58 0.60
CA SER A 37 -0.67 20.27 -0.61
C SER A 37 0.07 19.78 -1.85
N GLU A 38 1.41 19.72 -1.78
CA GLU A 38 2.25 19.26 -2.90
C GLU A 38 1.98 17.79 -3.25
N TYR A 39 1.82 16.91 -2.25
CA TYR A 39 1.45 15.51 -2.47
C TYR A 39 0.06 15.41 -3.13
N CYS A 40 -0.92 16.10 -2.57
CA CYS A 40 -2.29 16.09 -3.09
C CYS A 40 -2.38 16.61 -4.52
N GLN A 41 -1.61 17.64 -4.90
CA GLN A 41 -1.55 18.13 -6.29
C GLN A 41 -1.07 17.04 -7.25
N VAL A 42 -0.03 16.29 -6.88
CA VAL A 42 0.45 15.19 -7.73
C VAL A 42 -0.55 14.03 -7.78
N LEU A 43 -1.24 13.73 -6.68
CA LEU A 43 -2.29 12.73 -6.68
C LEU A 43 -3.52 13.16 -7.50
N ASP A 44 -3.85 14.47 -7.53
CA ASP A 44 -4.86 15.03 -8.43
C ASP A 44 -4.45 14.83 -9.91
N GLU A 45 -3.15 14.96 -10.25
CA GLU A 45 -2.64 14.63 -11.59
C GLU A 45 -2.78 13.13 -11.90
N VAL A 46 -2.50 12.25 -10.95
CA VAL A 46 -2.68 10.80 -11.12
C VAL A 46 -4.15 10.47 -11.37
N ASP A 47 -5.07 11.05 -10.61
CA ASP A 47 -6.50 10.87 -10.80
C ASP A 47 -6.96 11.35 -12.19
N ALA A 48 -6.46 12.52 -12.63
CA ALA A 48 -6.74 13.06 -13.96
C ALA A 48 -6.18 12.17 -15.09
N GLU A 49 -5.00 11.58 -14.92
CA GLU A 49 -4.44 10.64 -15.91
C GLU A 49 -5.25 9.33 -15.98
N LEU A 50 -5.77 8.85 -14.85
CA LEU A 50 -6.72 7.73 -14.82
C LEU A 50 -8.06 8.10 -15.47
N ALA A 51 -8.53 9.33 -15.38
CA ALA A 51 -9.71 9.80 -16.09
C ALA A 51 -9.49 9.88 -17.61
N ALA A 52 -8.29 10.29 -18.03
CA ALA A 52 -7.93 10.52 -19.44
C ALA A 52 -7.66 9.25 -20.25
N ASN A 53 -7.83 8.07 -19.66
CA ASN A 53 -7.51 6.78 -20.29
C ASN A 53 -8.62 6.19 -21.20
N GLY A 54 -9.64 6.97 -21.53
CA GLY A 54 -10.78 6.52 -22.32
C GLY A 54 -11.88 5.82 -21.51
N GLY A 55 -11.86 5.97 -20.17
CA GLY A 55 -12.86 5.41 -19.26
C GLY A 55 -12.53 4.02 -18.73
N GLY A 56 -11.38 3.46 -19.09
CA GLY A 56 -10.91 2.17 -18.60
C GLY A 56 -10.52 2.18 -17.12
N ALA A 57 -10.39 1.00 -16.54
CA ALA A 57 -10.10 0.85 -15.12
C ALA A 57 -8.62 1.06 -14.75
N TYR A 58 -7.71 1.00 -15.74
CA TYR A 58 -6.26 1.03 -15.55
C TYR A 58 -5.61 2.24 -16.23
N PHE A 59 -4.35 2.53 -15.95
CA PHE A 59 -3.64 3.71 -16.48
C PHE A 59 -3.58 3.78 -18.02
N MET A 60 -3.54 2.62 -18.68
CA MET A 60 -3.48 2.53 -20.14
C MET A 60 -4.82 2.15 -20.77
N GLY A 61 -5.94 2.27 -20.06
CA GLY A 61 -7.29 1.92 -20.53
C GLY A 61 -7.85 0.67 -19.84
N GLU A 62 -8.36 -0.27 -20.63
CA GLU A 62 -8.95 -1.51 -20.09
C GLU A 62 -7.90 -2.57 -19.74
N GLU A 63 -6.68 -2.42 -20.22
CA GLU A 63 -5.63 -3.41 -20.04
C GLU A 63 -4.75 -3.08 -18.84
N PHE A 64 -4.52 -4.08 -17.98
CA PHE A 64 -3.55 -4.02 -16.91
C PHE A 64 -2.13 -4.13 -17.47
N THR A 65 -1.31 -3.14 -17.21
CA THR A 65 0.00 -2.99 -17.84
C THR A 65 1.13 -2.85 -16.82
N LEU A 66 2.36 -2.73 -17.30
CA LEU A 66 3.54 -2.44 -16.47
C LEU A 66 3.39 -1.12 -15.68
N VAL A 67 2.64 -0.15 -16.20
CA VAL A 67 2.38 1.11 -15.49
C VAL A 67 1.62 0.85 -14.21
N ASP A 68 0.58 0.03 -14.26
CA ASP A 68 -0.21 -0.36 -13.08
C ASP A 68 0.64 -1.13 -12.06
N ILE A 69 1.50 -2.03 -12.55
CA ILE A 69 2.44 -2.78 -11.70
C ILE A 69 3.40 -1.83 -10.99
N ALA A 70 3.85 -0.77 -11.65
CA ALA A 70 4.76 0.20 -11.04
C ALA A 70 4.07 1.06 -9.97
N PHE A 71 2.82 1.46 -10.18
CA PHE A 71 2.05 2.24 -9.21
C PHE A 71 1.57 1.42 -8.01
N ALA A 72 1.22 0.15 -8.21
CA ALA A 72 0.53 -0.67 -7.21
C ALA A 72 1.23 -0.71 -5.84
N PRO A 73 2.52 -1.08 -5.71
CA PRO A 73 3.17 -1.22 -4.41
C PRO A 73 3.32 0.11 -3.67
N PHE A 74 3.39 1.22 -4.41
CA PHE A 74 3.54 2.54 -3.81
C PHE A 74 2.20 3.15 -3.41
N LEU A 75 1.18 3.07 -4.25
CA LEU A 75 -0.16 3.53 -3.90
C LEU A 75 -0.73 2.74 -2.70
N GLU A 76 -0.51 1.43 -2.65
CA GLU A 76 -0.87 0.61 -1.50
C GLU A 76 -0.21 1.11 -0.20
N ARG A 77 1.10 1.32 -0.23
CA ARG A 77 1.84 1.84 0.92
C ARG A 77 1.45 3.26 1.30
N MET A 78 1.16 4.10 0.31
CA MET A 78 0.66 5.46 0.53
C MET A 78 -0.72 5.43 1.18
N ALA A 79 -1.64 4.56 0.72
CA ALA A 79 -2.97 4.44 1.30
C ALA A 79 -2.92 4.10 2.79
N ALA A 80 -2.09 3.14 3.17
CA ALA A 80 -1.93 2.74 4.57
C ALA A 80 -1.21 3.81 5.40
N SER A 81 -0.05 4.28 4.94
CA SER A 81 0.83 5.15 5.74
C SER A 81 0.32 6.57 5.87
N ILE A 82 -0.24 7.14 4.81
CA ILE A 82 -0.80 8.50 4.86
C ILE A 82 -2.05 8.51 5.75
N LEU A 83 -2.88 7.48 5.68
CA LEU A 83 -4.00 7.36 6.61
C LEU A 83 -3.51 7.26 8.05
N TYR A 84 -2.55 6.38 8.32
CA TYR A 84 -2.04 6.13 9.67
C TYR A 84 -1.31 7.32 10.28
N TYR A 85 -0.39 7.96 9.53
CA TYR A 85 0.48 9.02 10.05
C TYR A 85 -0.08 10.43 9.85
N LYS A 86 -0.97 10.63 8.87
CA LYS A 86 -1.44 11.95 8.43
C LYS A 86 -2.97 12.11 8.48
N GLY A 87 -3.72 11.05 8.78
CA GLY A 87 -5.17 11.07 8.87
C GLY A 87 -5.88 11.30 7.52
N VAL A 88 -5.16 11.20 6.40
CA VAL A 88 -5.74 11.43 5.07
C VAL A 88 -5.97 10.11 4.36
N ASN A 89 -7.23 9.85 4.03
CA ASN A 89 -7.62 8.68 3.27
C ASN A 89 -7.50 8.93 1.76
N ILE A 90 -6.75 8.12 1.04
CA ILE A 90 -6.58 8.19 -0.41
C ILE A 90 -7.28 7.04 -1.16
N GLU A 91 -7.72 6.01 -0.46
CA GLU A 91 -8.51 4.88 -0.99
C GLU A 91 -9.92 4.93 -0.38
N GLY A 92 -10.96 4.99 -1.23
CA GLY A 92 -12.34 5.00 -0.75
C GLY A 92 -12.76 6.30 -0.05
N ASN A 93 -12.14 7.44 -0.40
CA ASN A 93 -12.41 8.71 0.27
C ASN A 93 -13.72 9.40 -0.15
N GLY A 94 -14.50 8.73 -1.00
CA GLY A 94 -15.85 9.18 -1.34
C GLY A 94 -15.94 10.39 -2.27
N GLY A 95 -14.86 10.74 -3.00
CA GLY A 95 -15.04 11.70 -4.06
C GLY A 95 -13.91 12.64 -4.44
N ARG A 96 -12.83 12.73 -3.68
CA ARG A 96 -11.72 13.59 -4.08
C ARG A 96 -10.93 13.00 -5.25
N TRP A 97 -10.68 11.68 -5.22
CA TRP A 97 -9.91 10.96 -6.24
C TRP A 97 -10.71 9.76 -6.77
N PRO A 98 -11.83 9.98 -7.45
CA PRO A 98 -12.75 8.92 -7.84
C PRO A 98 -12.16 7.93 -8.85
N ASN A 99 -11.17 8.35 -9.63
CA ASN A 99 -10.51 7.48 -10.59
C ASN A 99 -9.41 6.63 -9.91
N VAL A 100 -8.77 7.14 -8.88
CA VAL A 100 -7.87 6.37 -8.00
C VAL A 100 -8.69 5.31 -7.26
N ASP A 101 -9.87 5.65 -6.71
CA ASP A 101 -10.78 4.68 -6.08
C ASP A 101 -11.21 3.59 -7.06
N ARG A 102 -11.56 3.96 -8.29
CA ARG A 102 -11.90 3.00 -9.36
C ARG A 102 -10.72 2.08 -9.68
N TRP A 103 -9.52 2.61 -9.75
CA TRP A 103 -8.31 1.83 -9.99
C TRP A 103 -8.04 0.85 -8.84
N PHE A 104 -8.14 1.26 -7.58
CA PHE A 104 -8.00 0.37 -6.42
C PHE A 104 -9.06 -0.74 -6.44
N ALA A 105 -10.29 -0.41 -6.76
CA ALA A 105 -11.36 -1.41 -6.90
C ALA A 105 -11.04 -2.43 -7.99
N ALA A 106 -10.54 -1.99 -9.14
CA ALA A 106 -10.19 -2.87 -10.25
C ALA A 106 -8.98 -3.77 -9.95
N ILE A 107 -7.91 -3.21 -9.37
CA ILE A 107 -6.71 -3.98 -9.04
C ILE A 107 -7.00 -5.01 -7.94
N SER A 108 -7.88 -4.70 -6.99
CA SER A 108 -8.28 -5.60 -5.91
C SER A 108 -9.04 -6.83 -6.39
N GLN A 109 -9.65 -6.78 -7.57
CA GLN A 109 -10.29 -7.95 -8.20
C GLN A 109 -9.27 -8.92 -8.83
N ARG A 110 -8.02 -8.49 -8.98
CA ARG A 110 -6.97 -9.34 -9.58
C ARG A 110 -6.45 -10.32 -8.52
N LYS A 111 -6.60 -11.60 -8.80
CA LYS A 111 -6.09 -12.65 -7.91
C LYS A 111 -4.60 -12.48 -7.57
N SER A 112 -3.75 -12.08 -8.55
CA SER A 112 -2.32 -11.85 -8.37
C SER A 112 -2.04 -10.72 -7.40
N TYR A 113 -2.88 -9.70 -7.32
CA TYR A 113 -2.74 -8.61 -6.37
C TYR A 113 -3.32 -9.00 -5.00
N ALA A 114 -4.50 -9.58 -4.97
CA ALA A 114 -5.14 -10.03 -3.74
C ALA A 114 -4.27 -11.00 -2.91
N GLY A 115 -3.47 -11.83 -3.61
CA GLY A 115 -2.56 -12.78 -2.96
C GLY A 115 -1.30 -12.16 -2.35
N ILE A 116 -0.99 -10.89 -2.66
CA ILE A 116 0.22 -10.21 -2.18
C ILE A 116 -0.06 -8.88 -1.50
N LYS A 117 -1.31 -8.40 -1.53
CA LYS A 117 -1.71 -7.15 -0.87
C LYS A 117 -1.43 -7.26 0.63
N SER A 118 -0.70 -6.29 1.17
CA SER A 118 -0.47 -6.17 2.60
C SER A 118 -1.66 -5.52 3.30
N ASP A 119 -1.82 -5.77 4.59
CA ASP A 119 -2.75 -5.04 5.42
C ASP A 119 -2.18 -3.69 5.86
N TYR A 120 -3.06 -2.79 6.32
CA TYR A 120 -2.67 -1.44 6.71
C TYR A 120 -1.81 -1.42 7.97
N TYR A 121 -2.06 -2.32 8.92
CA TYR A 121 -1.28 -2.43 10.14
C TYR A 121 0.19 -2.79 9.82
N THR A 122 0.38 -3.88 9.08
CA THR A 122 1.73 -4.33 8.68
C THR A 122 2.47 -3.23 7.92
N THR A 123 1.82 -2.60 6.94
CA THR A 123 2.45 -1.54 6.14
C THR A 123 2.83 -0.32 7.00
N ALA A 124 1.94 0.13 7.87
CA ALA A 124 2.20 1.30 8.72
C ALA A 124 3.36 1.07 9.67
N HIS A 125 3.44 -0.11 10.28
CA HIS A 125 4.48 -0.44 11.26
C HIS A 125 5.81 -0.88 10.66
N ASP A 126 5.82 -1.34 9.41
CA ASP A 126 7.03 -1.76 8.70
C ASP A 126 7.80 -0.57 8.07
N LEU A 127 7.13 0.55 7.81
CA LEU A 127 7.76 1.72 7.18
C LEU A 127 8.76 2.48 8.05
N PRO A 128 8.51 2.79 9.34
CA PRO A 128 9.45 3.57 10.14
C PRO A 128 10.86 2.97 10.23
N PRO A 129 11.07 1.68 10.45
CA PRO A 129 12.42 1.11 10.44
C PRO A 129 13.09 1.16 9.08
N GLN A 130 12.34 1.18 7.98
CA GLN A 130 12.89 1.30 6.62
C GLN A 130 13.32 2.73 6.29
N LEU A 131 12.57 3.73 6.81
CA LEU A 131 12.74 5.15 6.46
C LEU A 131 13.53 5.96 7.50
N GLY A 132 13.84 5.37 8.64
CA GLY A 132 14.42 6.09 9.78
C GLY A 132 13.40 6.88 10.59
N GLY A 133 12.12 6.62 10.39
CA GLY A 133 10.98 7.21 11.07
C GLY A 133 9.90 7.74 10.13
N CYS A 134 8.67 7.83 10.64
CA CYS A 134 7.54 8.48 9.98
C CYS A 134 7.00 9.57 10.90
N ALA A 135 6.66 10.73 10.33
CA ALA A 135 6.22 11.89 11.09
C ALA A 135 4.69 11.96 11.14
N GLU A 136 4.15 12.08 12.34
CA GLU A 136 2.73 12.32 12.57
C GLU A 136 2.41 13.82 12.50
N ASN A 137 1.18 14.17 12.11
CA ASN A 137 0.71 15.56 12.11
C ASN A 137 -0.23 15.89 13.28
N GLY A 138 -0.61 14.89 14.07
CA GLY A 138 -1.52 15.03 15.21
C GLY A 138 -3.01 14.89 14.90
N ASP A 139 -3.40 14.86 13.63
CA ASP A 139 -4.81 14.73 13.20
C ASP A 139 -5.19 13.28 12.84
N ASN A 140 -4.37 12.32 13.25
CA ASN A 140 -4.44 10.93 12.82
C ASN A 140 -4.97 9.95 13.88
N ALA A 141 -5.42 10.43 15.04
CA ALA A 141 -5.80 9.56 16.16
C ALA A 141 -6.89 8.54 15.79
N GLU A 142 -7.96 8.99 15.12
CA GLU A 142 -9.06 8.09 14.72
C GLU A 142 -8.58 7.03 13.70
N ALA A 143 -7.74 7.42 12.77
CA ALA A 143 -7.18 6.50 11.77
C ALA A 143 -6.24 5.46 12.41
N ARG A 144 -5.42 5.87 13.37
CA ARG A 144 -4.58 4.96 14.16
C ARG A 144 -5.41 3.97 14.94
N ASP A 145 -6.40 4.45 15.68
CA ASP A 145 -7.31 3.59 16.45
C ASP A 145 -8.05 2.59 15.55
N ALA A 146 -8.38 2.99 14.33
CA ALA A 146 -9.02 2.11 13.37
C ALA A 146 -8.07 1.03 12.83
N ILE A 147 -6.78 1.34 12.68
CA ILE A 147 -5.77 0.41 12.14
C ILE A 147 -5.18 -0.46 13.26
N ASP A 148 -4.77 0.13 14.39
CA ASP A 148 -4.17 -0.59 15.51
C ASP A 148 -5.21 -1.35 16.35
N GLY A 149 -6.47 -0.90 16.30
CA GLY A 149 -7.51 -1.31 17.22
C GLY A 149 -7.38 -0.59 18.56
N VAL A 150 -8.49 -0.11 19.10
CA VAL A 150 -8.54 0.58 20.42
C VAL A 150 -8.09 -0.33 21.57
N ASP A 151 -8.27 -1.64 21.37
CA ASP A 151 -7.89 -2.72 22.30
C ASP A 151 -6.74 -3.59 21.78
N GLY A 152 -6.13 -3.21 20.66
CA GLY A 152 -5.10 -3.98 19.98
C GLY A 152 -5.60 -5.25 19.28
N VAL A 153 -6.93 -5.45 19.19
CA VAL A 153 -7.53 -6.67 18.62
C VAL A 153 -8.52 -6.37 17.49
N ASN A 154 -9.21 -5.24 17.53
CA ASN A 154 -10.28 -4.92 16.61
C ASN A 154 -9.84 -3.99 15.47
N TRP A 155 -9.03 -4.49 14.57
CA TRP A 155 -8.67 -3.76 13.35
C TRP A 155 -9.89 -3.64 12.43
N ARG A 156 -10.05 -2.47 11.85
CA ARG A 156 -11.23 -2.19 11.03
C ARG A 156 -10.92 -1.93 9.57
N LEU A 157 -9.63 -1.78 9.22
CA LEU A 157 -9.19 -1.42 7.88
C LEU A 157 -7.91 -2.13 7.48
N PRO A 158 -7.85 -2.57 6.21
CA PRO A 158 -8.90 -3.09 5.33
C PRO A 158 -9.19 -4.55 5.62
N LEU A 159 -8.29 -5.23 6.36
CA LEU A 159 -8.42 -6.62 6.78
C LEU A 159 -8.64 -6.63 8.29
N GLY A 160 -9.56 -7.46 8.75
CA GLY A 160 -9.70 -7.75 10.17
C GLY A 160 -8.45 -8.44 10.73
N PRO A 161 -8.35 -8.55 12.08
CA PRO A 161 -7.25 -9.29 12.69
C PRO A 161 -7.22 -10.70 12.15
N LEU A 162 -6.01 -11.18 11.85
CA LEU A 162 -5.80 -12.56 11.47
C LEU A 162 -5.95 -13.42 12.73
N ASP A 163 -6.83 -14.37 12.69
CA ASP A 163 -6.99 -15.41 13.71
C ASP A 163 -6.59 -16.78 13.15
N GLU A 164 -6.69 -17.82 13.96
CA GLU A 164 -6.38 -19.18 13.54
C GLU A 164 -7.24 -19.72 12.38
N ASN A 165 -8.39 -19.05 12.12
CA ASN A 165 -9.31 -19.36 11.03
C ASN A 165 -9.14 -18.42 9.84
N SER A 166 -8.36 -17.36 9.97
CA SER A 166 -8.05 -16.44 8.89
C SER A 166 -7.06 -17.10 7.94
N LEU A 167 -7.56 -17.55 6.80
CA LEU A 167 -6.72 -18.11 5.76
C LEU A 167 -6.23 -16.99 4.87
N GLU A 168 -4.93 -16.81 4.82
CA GLU A 168 -4.34 -16.04 3.72
C GLU A 168 -4.75 -16.66 2.38
N PRO A 169 -5.00 -15.84 1.34
CA PRO A 169 -5.31 -16.37 0.02
C PRO A 169 -4.16 -17.25 -0.46
N TRP A 170 -4.41 -18.53 -0.57
CA TRP A 170 -3.44 -19.53 -1.03
C TRP A 170 -3.30 -19.46 -2.53
N TRP A 171 -2.46 -18.59 -2.95
CA TRP A 171 -2.24 -18.29 -4.34
C TRP A 171 -1.19 -19.22 -4.92
N GLY A 172 -1.61 -20.06 -5.87
CA GLY A 172 -0.72 -21.03 -6.53
C GLY A 172 -0.25 -22.18 -5.65
N VAL A 173 -0.95 -22.44 -4.54
CA VAL A 173 -0.67 -23.59 -3.68
C VAL A 173 -1.82 -24.58 -3.73
N ASP A 174 -1.60 -25.73 -4.34
CA ASP A 174 -2.60 -26.80 -4.46
C ASP A 174 -2.90 -27.49 -3.13
N ASP A 175 -1.92 -27.52 -2.21
CA ASP A 175 -2.05 -28.12 -0.88
C ASP A 175 -1.55 -27.17 0.23
N PRO A 176 -2.47 -26.41 0.86
CA PRO A 176 -2.15 -25.52 1.97
C PRO A 176 -1.51 -26.23 3.17
N ARG A 177 -1.84 -27.48 3.41
CA ARG A 177 -1.25 -28.26 4.51
C ARG A 177 0.22 -28.57 4.24
N ALA A 178 0.54 -29.00 3.04
CA ALA A 178 1.92 -29.25 2.64
C ALA A 178 2.77 -27.97 2.72
N ALA A 179 2.24 -26.83 2.29
CA ALA A 179 2.93 -25.55 2.39
C ALA A 179 3.21 -25.12 3.84
N ARG A 180 2.24 -25.31 4.76
CA ARG A 180 2.45 -25.06 6.20
C ARG A 180 3.50 -25.99 6.79
N VAL A 181 3.48 -27.27 6.43
CA VAL A 181 4.49 -28.24 6.88
C VAL A 181 5.87 -27.85 6.35
N GLU A 182 5.98 -27.47 5.09
CA GLU A 182 7.25 -26.99 4.52
C GLU A 182 7.77 -25.74 5.25
N ALA A 183 6.93 -24.74 5.48
CA ALA A 183 7.30 -23.53 6.22
C ALA A 183 7.79 -23.86 7.62
N ALA A 184 7.06 -24.71 8.35
CA ALA A 184 7.47 -25.17 9.68
C ALA A 184 8.81 -25.90 9.66
N LEU A 185 9.03 -26.82 8.71
CA LEU A 185 10.28 -27.54 8.57
C LEU A 185 11.47 -26.62 8.25
N ARG A 186 11.26 -25.58 7.45
CA ARG A 186 12.30 -24.57 7.16
C ARG A 186 12.67 -23.76 8.40
N VAL A 187 11.67 -23.33 9.18
CA VAL A 187 11.93 -22.63 10.45
C VAL A 187 12.66 -23.53 11.44
N ILE A 188 12.19 -24.76 11.62
CA ILE A 188 12.82 -25.75 12.53
C ILE A 188 14.24 -26.08 12.08
N GLY A 189 14.45 -26.30 10.78
CA GLY A 189 15.76 -26.61 10.21
C GLY A 189 16.78 -25.46 10.38
N ASN A 190 16.32 -24.23 10.44
CA ASN A 190 17.14 -23.03 10.62
C ASN A 190 17.01 -22.39 12.01
N ARG A 191 16.44 -23.10 12.98
CA ARG A 191 16.08 -22.55 14.29
C ARG A 191 17.19 -21.76 14.99
N GLU A 192 18.43 -22.18 14.89
CA GLU A 192 19.55 -21.47 15.52
C GLU A 192 19.77 -20.08 14.90
N ASN A 193 19.70 -19.98 13.57
CA ASN A 193 19.85 -18.71 12.86
C ASN A 193 18.62 -17.82 13.10
N VAL A 194 17.41 -18.38 13.13
CA VAL A 194 16.17 -17.65 13.44
C VAL A 194 16.25 -17.06 14.86
N VAL A 195 16.65 -17.85 15.85
CA VAL A 195 16.80 -17.38 17.24
C VAL A 195 17.91 -16.32 17.34
N ARG A 196 19.05 -16.51 16.71
CA ARG A 196 20.13 -15.51 16.69
C ARG A 196 19.71 -14.21 16.03
N PHE A 197 18.92 -14.28 14.96
CA PHE A 197 18.40 -13.08 14.29
C PHE A 197 17.40 -12.35 15.18
N ALA A 198 16.43 -13.05 15.74
CA ALA A 198 15.43 -12.47 16.66
C ALA A 198 16.11 -11.83 17.89
N ALA A 199 17.10 -12.50 18.50
CA ALA A 199 17.82 -11.99 19.64
C ALA A 199 18.67 -10.72 19.35
N ARG A 200 18.91 -10.37 18.10
CA ARG A 200 19.58 -9.09 17.74
C ARG A 200 18.61 -7.92 17.64
N GLY A 201 17.33 -8.21 17.48
CA GLY A 201 16.26 -7.19 17.41
C GLY A 201 15.64 -6.85 18.78
N CYS A 202 16.04 -7.56 19.81
CA CYS A 202 15.66 -7.27 21.21
C CYS A 202 16.78 -6.50 21.91
#